data_093eb37dde5e5bdd181a4729861a12c1
#
_entry.id   093eb37dde5e5bdd181a4729861a12c1
#
_cell.length_a   1.000
_cell.length_b   1.000
_cell.length_c   1.000
_cell.angle_alpha   90.00
_cell.angle_beta   90.00
_cell.angle_gamma   90.00
#
_symmetry.space_group_name_H-M   'P 1'
#
loop_
_entity.id
_entity.type
_entity.pdbx_description
1 polymer ?
#
loop_
_entity_poly.entity_id
_entity_poly.type
_entity_poly.pdbx_seq_one_letter_code
_entity_poly.pdbx_strand_id
1 'polypeptide(L)'
;MAVTDLLVIILDLILRHIPILYQKEFHFVRFFHVCNIHAVLLHAATDCSVWFTVSFTFDRFVAICCQKLKTKYCTESTAAVVLGTVTLLSGLKNIFWYFMLTHFYILENMPWFCYITDDVLNSPVWTTIIFLHYILTPCVPFALILLLNTVTARHIILASRARRQLLGASSGECPNDPEMASRRNSIILLFVISGNFILLWAVFMVHSIWTQMYFLGYDSLYIPFYVMDVGIMLQLLSCCTNTAIYAVTQTKFRQQLKNVGKYP
;
A
#
# COMPACT_ATOMS: atom_id res chain seq x y z
N MET A 1 1.28 -5.54 -7.35
CA MET A 1 1.13 -5.68 -5.90
C MET A 1 2.09 -6.74 -5.34
N ALA A 2 1.96 -8.06 -5.55
CA ALA A 2 2.84 -9.04 -4.89
C ALA A 2 4.35 -8.78 -5.07
N VAL A 3 4.80 -8.35 -6.24
CA VAL A 3 6.21 -7.99 -6.48
C VAL A 3 6.62 -6.74 -5.69
N THR A 4 5.79 -5.72 -5.67
CA THR A 4 6.05 -4.48 -4.91
C THR A 4 6.00 -4.74 -3.42
N ASP A 5 5.05 -5.54 -2.94
CA ASP A 5 4.95 -5.94 -1.54
C ASP A 5 6.19 -6.74 -1.10
N LEU A 6 6.68 -7.64 -1.96
CA LEU A 6 7.93 -8.36 -1.71
C LEU A 6 9.14 -7.43 -1.67
N LEU A 7 9.21 -6.46 -2.59
CA LEU A 7 10.27 -5.44 -2.57
C LEU A 7 10.26 -4.61 -1.29
N VAL A 8 9.08 -4.21 -0.80
CA VAL A 8 8.96 -3.50 0.50
C VAL A 8 9.51 -4.38 1.63
N ILE A 9 9.15 -5.66 1.69
CA ILE A 9 9.63 -6.57 2.72
C ILE A 9 11.16 -6.73 2.65
N ILE A 10 11.72 -6.89 1.46
CA ILE A 10 13.18 -7.00 1.28
C ILE A 10 13.87 -5.71 1.70
N LEU A 11 13.41 -4.57 1.21
CA LEU A 11 14.04 -3.28 1.46
C LEU A 11 13.88 -2.84 2.91
N ASP A 12 12.71 -2.99 3.51
CA ASP A 12 12.46 -2.49 4.86
C ASP A 12 12.84 -3.52 5.95
N LEU A 13 12.30 -4.74 5.90
CA LEU A 13 12.56 -5.73 6.94
C LEU A 13 13.97 -6.30 6.85
N ILE A 14 14.35 -6.83 5.68
CA ILE A 14 15.61 -7.59 5.53
C ILE A 14 16.81 -6.66 5.47
N LEU A 15 16.74 -5.60 4.67
CA LEU A 15 17.90 -4.73 4.44
C LEU A 15 17.97 -3.55 5.42
N ARG A 16 16.95 -3.21 6.18
CA ARG A 16 16.95 -2.11 7.14
C ARG A 16 16.80 -2.59 8.58
N HIS A 17 15.68 -3.20 8.96
CA HIS A 17 15.41 -3.55 10.36
C HIS A 17 16.32 -4.65 10.91
N ILE A 18 16.59 -5.71 10.15
CA ILE A 18 17.50 -6.79 10.60
C ILE A 18 18.91 -6.27 10.83
N PRO A 19 19.56 -5.51 9.93
CA PRO A 19 20.86 -4.91 10.19
C PRO A 19 20.92 -3.94 11.37
N ILE A 20 19.80 -3.25 11.68
CA ILE A 20 19.73 -2.39 12.87
C ILE A 20 19.78 -3.22 14.15
N LEU A 21 19.05 -4.32 14.18
CA LEU A 21 19.00 -5.20 15.36
C LEU A 21 20.29 -5.99 15.57
N TYR A 22 20.95 -6.39 14.47
CA TYR A 22 22.17 -7.23 14.47
C TYR A 22 23.38 -6.48 13.93
N GLN A 23 23.67 -5.31 14.48
CA GLN A 23 24.71 -4.40 14.00
C GLN A 23 26.12 -5.02 13.94
N LYS A 24 26.43 -5.96 14.85
CA LYS A 24 27.75 -6.62 14.91
C LYS A 24 27.98 -7.51 13.70
N GLU A 25 26.98 -8.25 13.28
CA GLU A 25 27.02 -9.18 12.14
C GLU A 25 26.98 -8.45 10.80
N PHE A 26 26.27 -7.32 10.76
CA PHE A 26 26.06 -6.52 9.55
C PHE A 26 26.96 -5.27 9.48
N HIS A 27 28.06 -5.23 10.21
CA HIS A 27 28.95 -4.05 10.25
C HIS A 27 29.50 -3.66 8.87
N PHE A 28 29.59 -4.58 7.90
CA PHE A 28 30.04 -4.32 6.53
C PHE A 28 29.11 -3.36 5.76
N VAL A 29 27.84 -3.25 6.14
CA VAL A 29 26.87 -2.31 5.53
C VAL A 29 27.30 -0.85 5.75
N ARG A 30 28.14 -0.59 6.76
CA ARG A 30 28.72 0.74 7.05
C ARG A 30 29.53 1.33 5.91
N PHE A 31 30.14 0.48 5.09
CA PHE A 31 31.00 0.89 3.98
C PHE A 31 30.22 1.20 2.69
N PHE A 32 28.92 0.92 2.64
CA PHE A 32 28.13 1.17 1.46
C PHE A 32 27.44 2.54 1.52
N HIS A 33 27.82 3.44 0.62
CA HIS A 33 27.17 4.75 0.44
C HIS A 33 25.84 4.63 -0.34
N VAL A 34 25.00 3.66 0.04
CA VAL A 34 23.79 3.35 -0.72
C VAL A 34 22.49 3.73 0.02
N CYS A 35 22.60 4.31 1.21
CA CYS A 35 21.43 4.60 2.02
C CYS A 35 20.45 5.58 1.34
N ASN A 36 20.95 6.55 0.59
CA ASN A 36 20.13 7.49 -0.18
C ASN A 36 19.34 6.75 -1.26
N ILE A 37 20.00 5.89 -2.03
CA ILE A 37 19.39 5.08 -3.08
C ILE A 37 18.39 4.11 -2.46
N HIS A 38 18.77 3.47 -1.35
CA HIS A 38 17.87 2.56 -0.61
C HIS A 38 16.62 3.29 -0.14
N ALA A 39 16.73 4.49 0.42
CA ALA A 39 15.59 5.29 0.86
C ALA A 39 14.64 5.61 -0.31
N VAL A 40 15.19 6.06 -1.45
CA VAL A 40 14.38 6.30 -2.66
C VAL A 40 13.65 5.03 -3.10
N LEU A 41 14.35 3.89 -3.15
CA LEU A 41 13.75 2.62 -3.57
C LEU A 41 12.69 2.13 -2.59
N LEU A 42 12.96 2.22 -1.29
CA LEU A 42 11.99 1.82 -0.25
C LEU A 42 10.72 2.64 -0.33
N HIS A 43 10.84 3.96 -0.36
CA HIS A 43 9.65 4.83 -0.42
C HIS A 43 8.91 4.71 -1.75
N ALA A 44 9.63 4.54 -2.88
CA ALA A 44 9.01 4.29 -4.18
C ALA A 44 8.27 2.94 -4.21
N ALA A 45 8.84 1.87 -3.66
CA ALA A 45 8.20 0.56 -3.57
C ALA A 45 6.95 0.61 -2.67
N THR A 46 7.03 1.33 -1.55
CA THR A 46 5.90 1.56 -0.63
C THR A 46 4.77 2.32 -1.32
N ASP A 47 5.08 3.40 -2.03
CA ASP A 47 4.11 4.16 -2.83
C ASP A 47 3.46 3.28 -3.90
N CYS A 48 4.25 2.50 -4.63
CA CYS A 48 3.72 1.57 -5.63
C CYS A 48 2.73 0.57 -5.02
N SER A 49 3.06 -0.03 -3.86
CA SER A 49 2.17 -0.97 -3.17
C SER A 49 0.83 -0.31 -2.82
N VAL A 50 0.88 0.89 -2.25
CA VAL A 50 -0.31 1.65 -1.86
C VAL A 50 -1.16 2.04 -3.08
N TRP A 51 -0.56 2.66 -4.09
CA TRP A 51 -1.28 3.13 -5.27
C TRP A 51 -1.77 1.97 -6.16
N PHE A 52 -1.10 0.83 -6.15
CA PHE A 52 -1.62 -0.38 -6.79
C PHE A 52 -2.86 -0.91 -6.08
N THR A 53 -2.95 -0.76 -4.75
CA THR A 53 -4.17 -1.08 -4.00
C THR A 53 -5.33 -0.17 -4.39
N VAL A 54 -5.08 1.13 -4.56
CA VAL A 54 -6.07 2.09 -5.09
C VAL A 54 -6.50 1.70 -6.50
N SER A 55 -5.55 1.43 -7.39
CA SER A 55 -5.81 1.06 -8.78
C SER A 55 -6.62 -0.23 -8.87
N PHE A 56 -6.31 -1.23 -8.06
CA PHE A 56 -7.08 -2.46 -7.95
C PHE A 56 -8.51 -2.19 -7.44
N THR A 57 -8.66 -1.36 -6.42
CA THR A 57 -9.97 -1.00 -5.87
C THR A 57 -10.82 -0.28 -6.91
N PHE A 58 -10.21 0.63 -7.69
CA PHE A 58 -10.86 1.33 -8.79
C PHE A 58 -11.26 0.39 -9.93
N ASP A 59 -10.40 -0.53 -10.34
CA ASP A 59 -10.72 -1.54 -11.35
C ASP A 59 -11.93 -2.38 -10.93
N ARG A 60 -11.98 -2.81 -9.68
CA ARG A 60 -13.13 -3.56 -9.13
C ARG A 60 -14.40 -2.70 -9.10
N PHE A 61 -14.30 -1.43 -8.70
CA PHE A 61 -15.40 -0.49 -8.76
C PHE A 61 -15.98 -0.38 -10.18
N VAL A 62 -15.12 -0.16 -11.19
CA VAL A 62 -15.55 -0.09 -12.59
C VAL A 62 -16.20 -1.40 -13.04
N ALA A 63 -15.61 -2.54 -12.70
CA ALA A 63 -16.13 -3.86 -13.08
C ALA A 63 -17.50 -4.18 -12.46
N ILE A 64 -17.79 -3.65 -11.27
CA ILE A 64 -19.04 -3.91 -10.53
C ILE A 64 -20.11 -2.87 -10.87
N CYS A 65 -19.75 -1.59 -10.84
CA CYS A 65 -20.69 -0.47 -10.92
C CYS A 65 -20.88 0.08 -12.34
N CYS A 66 -19.87 -0.05 -13.22
CA CYS A 66 -19.83 0.63 -14.51
C CYS A 66 -19.71 -0.36 -15.67
N GLN A 67 -20.72 -1.20 -15.88
CA GLN A 67 -20.70 -2.28 -16.90
C GLN A 67 -20.34 -1.79 -18.30
N LYS A 68 -20.79 -0.58 -18.72
CA LYS A 68 -20.48 0.02 -20.02
C LYS A 68 -18.98 0.36 -20.19
N LEU A 69 -18.30 0.69 -19.09
CA LEU A 69 -16.88 1.02 -19.09
C LEU A 69 -16.00 -0.21 -18.89
N LYS A 70 -16.54 -1.30 -18.34
CA LYS A 70 -15.80 -2.53 -18.04
C LYS A 70 -15.05 -3.06 -19.25
N THR A 71 -15.70 -3.18 -20.40
CA THR A 71 -15.11 -3.73 -21.64
C THR A 71 -14.00 -2.85 -22.21
N LYS A 72 -14.08 -1.54 -21.98
CA LYS A 72 -13.10 -0.56 -22.47
C LYS A 72 -11.93 -0.36 -21.49
N TYR A 73 -12.20 -0.34 -20.19
CA TYR A 73 -11.23 0.02 -19.15
C TYR A 73 -10.53 -1.19 -18.51
N CYS A 74 -11.27 -2.27 -18.19
CA CYS A 74 -10.70 -3.46 -17.54
C CYS A 74 -10.00 -4.39 -18.55
N THR A 75 -8.98 -3.89 -19.22
CA THR A 75 -8.15 -4.63 -20.19
C THR A 75 -6.71 -4.76 -19.67
N GLU A 76 -6.00 -5.79 -20.10
CA GLU A 76 -4.59 -6.00 -19.74
C GLU A 76 -3.71 -4.82 -20.16
N SER A 77 -3.97 -4.26 -21.33
CA SER A 77 -3.25 -3.09 -21.84
C SER A 77 -3.44 -1.87 -20.95
N THR A 78 -4.68 -1.56 -20.55
CA THR A 78 -4.97 -0.45 -19.63
C THR A 78 -4.31 -0.67 -18.28
N ALA A 79 -4.37 -1.90 -17.75
CA ALA A 79 -3.71 -2.24 -16.50
C ALA A 79 -2.20 -2.04 -16.57
N ALA A 80 -1.55 -2.47 -17.65
CA ALA A 80 -0.11 -2.28 -17.86
C ALA A 80 0.28 -0.79 -17.90
N VAL A 81 -0.51 0.05 -18.61
CA VAL A 81 -0.28 1.49 -18.67
C VAL A 81 -0.44 2.13 -17.28
N VAL A 82 -1.50 1.80 -16.55
CA VAL A 82 -1.74 2.33 -15.20
C VAL A 82 -0.61 1.95 -14.26
N LEU A 83 -0.22 0.67 -14.23
CA LEU A 83 0.87 0.19 -13.37
C LEU A 83 2.21 0.84 -13.73
N GLY A 84 2.53 0.97 -15.02
CA GLY A 84 3.74 1.66 -15.48
C GLY A 84 3.76 3.14 -15.10
N THR A 85 2.63 3.83 -15.27
CA THR A 85 2.50 5.25 -14.89
C THR A 85 2.66 5.44 -13.38
N VAL A 86 2.00 4.62 -12.57
CA VAL A 86 2.13 4.66 -11.11
C VAL A 86 3.58 4.42 -10.68
N THR A 87 4.25 3.41 -11.27
CA THR A 87 5.65 3.11 -10.94
C THR A 87 6.57 4.29 -11.28
N LEU A 88 6.41 4.88 -12.46
CA LEU A 88 7.19 6.04 -12.87
C LEU A 88 6.97 7.24 -11.94
N LEU A 89 5.71 7.59 -11.67
CA LEU A 89 5.37 8.71 -10.81
C LEU A 89 5.83 8.49 -9.37
N SER A 90 5.72 7.27 -8.83
CA SER A 90 6.23 6.92 -7.51
C SER A 90 7.75 7.05 -7.45
N GLY A 91 8.47 6.62 -8.47
CA GLY A 91 9.93 6.81 -8.57
C GLY A 91 10.31 8.28 -8.57
N LEU A 92 9.70 9.07 -9.45
CA LEU A 92 9.99 10.51 -9.57
C LEU A 92 9.64 11.27 -8.29
N LYS A 93 8.49 10.98 -7.68
CA LYS A 93 8.06 11.63 -6.43
C LYS A 93 9.05 11.42 -5.29
N ASN A 94 9.69 10.25 -5.22
CA ASN A 94 10.56 9.90 -4.10
C ASN A 94 12.04 10.27 -4.29
N ILE A 95 12.42 10.91 -5.40
CA ILE A 95 13.82 11.36 -5.64
C ILE A 95 14.30 12.31 -4.55
N PHE A 96 13.42 13.10 -3.93
CA PHE A 96 13.81 14.05 -2.90
C PHE A 96 14.49 13.40 -1.68
N TRP A 97 14.18 12.14 -1.37
CA TRP A 97 14.85 11.37 -0.31
C TRP A 97 16.34 11.23 -0.53
N TYR A 98 16.79 11.22 -1.79
CA TYR A 98 18.20 11.17 -2.11
C TYR A 98 18.95 12.40 -1.60
N PHE A 99 18.33 13.55 -1.64
CA PHE A 99 18.96 14.84 -1.27
C PHE A 99 18.81 15.18 0.21
N MET A 100 17.83 14.58 0.89
CA MET A 100 17.59 14.84 2.31
C MET A 100 18.55 14.10 3.23
N LEU A 101 19.08 12.98 2.78
CA LEU A 101 19.87 12.10 3.61
C LEU A 101 21.37 12.36 3.40
N THR A 102 22.10 12.47 4.50
CA THR A 102 23.55 12.62 4.49
C THR A 102 24.19 11.39 5.10
N HIS A 103 25.32 10.97 4.50
CA HIS A 103 26.13 9.86 5.02
C HIS A 103 26.78 10.25 6.34
N PHE A 104 26.67 9.41 7.33
CA PHE A 104 27.36 9.60 8.58
C PHE A 104 28.14 8.34 8.95
N TYR A 105 29.48 8.48 9.03
CA TYR A 105 30.38 7.39 9.35
C TYR A 105 30.45 7.08 10.86
N ILE A 106 29.94 7.97 11.69
CA ILE A 106 29.99 7.83 13.14
C ILE A 106 28.67 7.29 13.64
N LEU A 107 28.76 6.20 14.23
CA LEU A 107 27.81 5.27 14.67
C LEU A 107 27.48 5.38 16.11
N GLU A 108 26.34 5.82 16.40
CA GLU A 108 25.63 5.38 17.60
C GLU A 108 24.14 5.31 17.23
N ASN A 109 23.67 4.08 17.03
CA ASN A 109 22.24 3.73 16.88
C ASN A 109 21.46 4.28 15.67
N MET A 110 22.12 4.67 14.58
CA MET A 110 21.41 5.14 13.39
C MET A 110 21.27 4.04 12.34
N PRO A 111 20.04 3.77 11.87
CA PRO A 111 19.81 2.81 10.80
C PRO A 111 20.49 3.27 9.52
N TRP A 112 21.24 2.38 8.86
CA TRP A 112 21.87 2.60 7.56
C TRP A 112 22.93 3.73 7.52
N PHE A 113 23.39 4.23 8.66
CA PHE A 113 24.41 5.28 8.70
C PHE A 113 24.10 6.51 7.84
N CYS A 114 22.83 6.75 7.58
CA CYS A 114 22.29 7.97 7.03
C CYS A 114 21.37 8.63 8.04
N TYR A 115 21.47 9.95 8.13
CA TYR A 115 20.54 10.73 8.93
C TYR A 115 20.08 11.97 8.18
N ILE A 116 19.00 12.55 8.63
CA ILE A 116 18.51 13.83 8.15
C ILE A 116 19.28 14.91 8.93
N THR A 117 19.97 15.79 8.24
CA THR A 117 20.74 16.88 8.89
C THR A 117 19.83 17.87 9.56
N ASP A 118 20.33 18.55 10.61
CA ASP A 118 19.59 19.59 11.31
C ASP A 118 19.16 20.74 10.39
N ASP A 119 19.98 21.05 9.38
CA ASP A 119 19.66 22.03 8.34
C ASP A 119 18.42 21.65 7.55
N VAL A 120 18.23 20.37 7.25
CA VAL A 120 17.06 19.84 6.56
C VAL A 120 15.85 19.84 7.48
N LEU A 121 16.02 19.41 8.73
CA LEU A 121 14.93 19.35 9.72
C LEU A 121 14.41 20.75 10.07
N ASN A 122 15.29 21.76 10.14
CA ASN A 122 14.92 23.14 10.44
C ASN A 122 14.47 23.95 9.21
N SER A 123 14.57 23.38 8.01
CA SER A 123 14.15 24.06 6.79
C SER A 123 12.66 23.95 6.56
N PRO A 124 11.91 25.04 6.46
CA PRO A 124 10.47 25.02 6.21
C PRO A 124 10.10 24.38 4.86
N VAL A 125 11.01 24.47 3.89
CA VAL A 125 10.81 23.85 2.57
C VAL A 125 10.81 22.32 2.68
N TRP A 126 11.81 21.76 3.34
CA TRP A 126 11.93 20.30 3.52
C TRP A 126 10.80 19.76 4.41
N THR A 127 10.47 20.44 5.49
CA THR A 127 9.33 20.06 6.34
C THR A 127 8.02 20.04 5.56
N THR A 128 7.80 21.02 4.67
CA THR A 128 6.62 21.06 3.81
C THR A 128 6.62 19.89 2.81
N ILE A 129 7.76 19.55 2.19
CA ILE A 129 7.88 18.41 1.27
C ILE A 129 7.56 17.10 1.98
N ILE A 130 8.09 16.89 3.18
CA ILE A 130 7.83 15.70 4.00
C ILE A 130 6.34 15.62 4.37
N PHE A 131 5.74 16.74 4.80
CA PHE A 131 4.32 16.80 5.12
C PHE A 131 3.45 16.43 3.91
N LEU A 132 3.74 17.01 2.75
CA LEU A 132 3.03 16.65 1.50
C LEU A 132 3.23 15.19 1.14
N HIS A 133 4.41 14.62 1.35
CA HIS A 133 4.67 13.20 1.13
C HIS A 133 3.74 12.34 2.00
N TYR A 134 3.63 12.60 3.30
CA TYR A 134 2.76 11.85 4.22
C TYR A 134 1.26 12.05 3.93
N ILE A 135 0.86 13.19 3.36
CA ILE A 135 -0.52 13.37 2.88
C ILE A 135 -0.76 12.53 1.62
N LEU A 136 0.12 12.62 0.64
CA LEU A 136 -0.06 11.95 -0.66
C LEU A 136 0.06 10.43 -0.58
N THR A 137 0.91 9.90 0.31
CA THR A 137 1.16 8.45 0.37
C THR A 137 0.09 7.70 1.15
N PRO A 138 -0.20 7.96 2.45
CA PRO A 138 -1.26 7.21 3.12
C PRO A 138 -2.64 7.90 3.05
N CYS A 139 -2.74 9.23 3.21
CA CYS A 139 -4.04 9.85 3.45
C CYS A 139 -4.93 9.91 2.21
N VAL A 140 -4.37 10.32 1.07
CA VAL A 140 -5.15 10.38 -0.19
C VAL A 140 -5.58 8.98 -0.64
N PRO A 141 -4.70 7.97 -0.72
CA PRO A 141 -5.10 6.60 -0.98
C PRO A 141 -6.15 6.06 -0.02
N PHE A 142 -6.01 6.31 1.27
CA PHE A 142 -6.97 5.90 2.29
C PHE A 142 -8.37 6.48 2.01
N ALA A 143 -8.45 7.79 1.77
CA ALA A 143 -9.71 8.46 1.44
C ALA A 143 -10.33 7.92 0.14
N LEU A 144 -9.52 7.68 -0.90
CA LEU A 144 -9.98 7.13 -2.17
C LEU A 144 -10.51 5.70 -2.01
N ILE A 145 -9.80 4.85 -1.27
CA ILE A 145 -10.24 3.47 -1.00
C ILE A 145 -11.56 3.47 -0.22
N LEU A 146 -11.71 4.30 0.82
CA LEU A 146 -12.95 4.43 1.58
C LEU A 146 -14.10 4.90 0.70
N LEU A 147 -13.87 5.92 -0.13
CA LEU A 147 -14.89 6.46 -1.04
C LEU A 147 -15.34 5.39 -2.04
N LEU A 148 -14.39 4.74 -2.74
CA LEU A 148 -14.70 3.71 -3.74
C LEU A 148 -15.44 2.53 -3.12
N ASN A 149 -15.04 2.07 -1.94
CA ASN A 149 -15.71 0.99 -1.23
C ASN A 149 -17.13 1.38 -0.81
N THR A 150 -17.32 2.60 -0.30
CA THR A 150 -18.62 3.11 0.12
C THR A 150 -19.57 3.18 -1.08
N VAL A 151 -19.12 3.74 -2.21
CA VAL A 151 -19.94 3.83 -3.42
C VAL A 151 -20.27 2.45 -3.97
N THR A 152 -19.28 1.53 -3.98
CA THR A 152 -19.49 0.14 -4.41
C THR A 152 -20.52 -0.57 -3.51
N ALA A 153 -20.39 -0.44 -2.19
CA ALA A 153 -21.33 -1.05 -1.24
C ALA A 153 -22.76 -0.52 -1.44
N ARG A 154 -22.91 0.81 -1.58
CA ARG A 154 -24.23 1.43 -1.84
C ARG A 154 -24.83 0.90 -3.14
N HIS A 155 -24.05 0.82 -4.22
CA HIS A 155 -24.52 0.28 -5.50
C HIS A 155 -25.00 -1.16 -5.38
N ILE A 156 -24.25 -2.03 -4.67
CA ILE A 156 -24.62 -3.44 -4.46
C ILE A 156 -25.91 -3.55 -3.65
N ILE A 157 -26.06 -2.76 -2.58
CA ILE A 157 -27.26 -2.78 -1.73
C ILE A 157 -28.49 -2.35 -2.55
N LEU A 158 -28.37 -1.27 -3.33
CA LEU A 158 -29.47 -0.79 -4.16
C LEU A 158 -29.86 -1.81 -5.24
N ALA A 159 -28.89 -2.39 -5.93
CA ALA A 159 -29.12 -3.43 -6.93
C ALA A 159 -29.80 -4.68 -6.32
N SER A 160 -29.35 -5.07 -5.12
CA SER A 160 -29.94 -6.21 -4.39
C SER A 160 -31.39 -5.95 -3.95
N ARG A 161 -31.70 -4.71 -3.51
CA ARG A 161 -33.06 -4.31 -3.15
C ARG A 161 -33.99 -4.31 -4.37
N ALA A 162 -33.55 -3.71 -5.48
CA ALA A 162 -34.31 -3.69 -6.72
C ALA A 162 -34.62 -5.11 -7.22
N ARG A 163 -33.64 -6.02 -7.16
CA ARG A 163 -33.85 -7.42 -7.55
C ARG A 163 -34.82 -8.14 -6.63
N ARG A 164 -34.77 -7.93 -5.31
CA ARG A 164 -35.73 -8.54 -4.37
C ARG A 164 -37.14 -8.07 -4.64
N GLN A 165 -37.36 -6.81 -5.00
CA GLN A 165 -38.67 -6.27 -5.35
C GLN A 165 -39.22 -6.93 -6.63
N LEU A 166 -38.37 -7.21 -7.62
CA LEU A 166 -38.76 -7.88 -8.86
C LEU A 166 -39.02 -9.37 -8.66
N LEU A 167 -38.23 -10.07 -7.82
CA LEU A 167 -38.40 -11.50 -7.54
C LEU A 167 -39.49 -11.80 -6.53
N GLY A 168 -39.87 -10.86 -5.66
CA GLY A 168 -41.01 -11.01 -4.72
C GLY A 168 -42.36 -11.17 -5.43
N ALA A 169 -42.42 -10.95 -6.74
CA ALA A 169 -43.57 -11.19 -7.61
C ALA A 169 -43.53 -12.57 -8.30
N SER A 170 -42.44 -13.35 -8.19
CA SER A 170 -42.31 -14.67 -8.84
C SER A 170 -41.54 -15.61 -7.91
N SER A 171 -42.28 -16.52 -7.29
CA SER A 171 -41.76 -17.60 -6.44
C SER A 171 -41.09 -18.69 -7.30
N GLY A 172 -39.81 -18.49 -7.62
CA GLY A 172 -38.98 -19.49 -8.29
C GLY A 172 -37.57 -19.39 -7.76
N GLU A 173 -37.08 -20.47 -7.16
CA GLU A 173 -35.63 -20.62 -6.81
C GLU A 173 -34.79 -20.33 -8.04
N CYS A 174 -33.96 -19.31 -7.95
CA CYS A 174 -32.97 -19.01 -9.00
C CYS A 174 -31.84 -20.06 -8.97
N PRO A 175 -31.55 -20.77 -10.07
CA PRO A 175 -30.41 -21.68 -10.14
C PRO A 175 -29.13 -20.96 -9.76
N ASN A 176 -28.18 -21.71 -9.20
CA ASN A 176 -26.86 -21.26 -8.78
C ASN A 176 -26.08 -20.71 -10.00
N ASP A 177 -26.28 -19.42 -10.31
CA ASP A 177 -25.70 -18.76 -11.47
C ASP A 177 -24.19 -18.57 -11.23
N PRO A 178 -23.29 -19.22 -11.99
CA PRO A 178 -21.85 -19.11 -11.79
C PRO A 178 -21.33 -17.67 -11.95
N GLU A 179 -22.03 -16.82 -12.69
CA GLU A 179 -21.69 -15.40 -12.82
C GLU A 179 -21.93 -14.66 -11.49
N MET A 180 -23.00 -14.99 -10.79
CA MET A 180 -23.32 -14.40 -9.48
C MET A 180 -22.30 -14.83 -8.41
N ALA A 181 -21.86 -16.08 -8.43
CA ALA A 181 -20.83 -16.58 -7.53
C ALA A 181 -19.48 -15.86 -7.79
N SER A 182 -19.10 -15.68 -9.04
CA SER A 182 -17.91 -14.94 -9.43
C SER A 182 -17.94 -13.46 -8.99
N ARG A 183 -19.08 -12.80 -9.16
CA ARG A 183 -19.29 -11.41 -8.69
C ARG A 183 -19.17 -11.30 -7.18
N ARG A 184 -19.80 -12.23 -6.44
CA ARG A 184 -19.72 -12.27 -4.98
C ARG A 184 -18.30 -12.41 -4.48
N ASN A 185 -17.52 -13.31 -5.08
CA ASN A 185 -16.11 -13.50 -4.73
C ASN A 185 -15.26 -12.26 -4.99
N SER A 186 -15.50 -11.55 -6.10
CA SER A 186 -14.83 -10.28 -6.40
C SER A 186 -15.15 -9.18 -5.38
N ILE A 187 -16.39 -9.13 -4.91
CA ILE A 187 -16.84 -8.18 -3.88
C ILE A 187 -16.16 -8.49 -2.53
N ILE A 188 -16.16 -9.76 -2.13
CA ILE A 188 -15.49 -10.19 -0.89
C ILE A 188 -14.01 -9.84 -0.95
N LEU A 189 -13.35 -10.17 -2.05
CA LEU A 189 -11.93 -9.87 -2.25
C LEU A 189 -11.64 -8.36 -2.13
N LEU A 190 -12.48 -7.52 -2.76
CA LEU A 190 -12.36 -6.07 -2.68
C LEU A 190 -12.39 -5.60 -1.22
N PHE A 191 -13.42 -5.99 -0.45
CA PHE A 191 -13.57 -5.53 0.94
C PHE A 191 -12.51 -6.10 1.87
N VAL A 192 -12.04 -7.33 1.65
CA VAL A 192 -10.98 -7.94 2.45
C VAL A 192 -9.64 -7.22 2.22
N ILE A 193 -9.25 -6.97 0.98
CA ILE A 193 -7.99 -6.25 0.67
C ILE A 193 -8.04 -4.82 1.18
N SER A 194 -9.13 -4.11 0.91
CA SER A 194 -9.28 -2.72 1.34
C SER A 194 -9.35 -2.58 2.85
N GLY A 195 -10.08 -3.49 3.52
CA GLY A 195 -10.18 -3.53 4.99
C GLY A 195 -8.82 -3.83 5.64
N ASN A 196 -8.09 -4.79 5.09
CA ASN A 196 -6.72 -5.09 5.53
C ASN A 196 -5.80 -3.87 5.42
N PHE A 197 -5.82 -3.18 4.27
CA PHE A 197 -5.06 -1.95 4.09
C PHE A 197 -5.45 -0.89 5.11
N ILE A 198 -6.75 -0.57 5.25
CA ILE A 198 -7.25 0.47 6.16
C ILE A 198 -6.83 0.18 7.62
N LEU A 199 -7.01 -1.06 8.09
CA LEU A 199 -6.73 -1.43 9.48
C LEU A 199 -5.23 -1.41 9.79
N LEU A 200 -4.41 -1.95 8.90
CA LEU A 200 -2.99 -2.12 9.17
C LEU A 200 -2.18 -0.85 8.91
N TRP A 201 -2.66 0.06 8.06
CA TRP A 201 -1.99 1.34 7.82
C TRP A 201 -2.43 2.48 8.76
N ALA A 202 -3.56 2.32 9.46
CA ALA A 202 -4.14 3.38 10.30
C ALA A 202 -3.18 3.88 11.37
N VAL A 203 -2.46 2.98 12.06
CA VAL A 203 -1.54 3.36 13.14
C VAL A 203 -0.37 4.16 12.59
N PHE A 204 0.25 3.71 11.50
CA PHE A 204 1.34 4.43 10.85
C PHE A 204 0.89 5.80 10.35
N MET A 205 -0.28 5.88 9.72
CA MET A 205 -0.84 7.12 9.19
C MET A 205 -1.09 8.15 10.30
N VAL A 206 -1.76 7.75 11.38
CA VAL A 206 -2.06 8.64 12.50
C VAL A 206 -0.77 9.14 13.15
N HIS A 207 0.19 8.24 13.43
CA HIS A 207 1.46 8.64 14.00
C HIS A 207 2.23 9.60 13.10
N SER A 208 2.31 9.33 11.79
CA SER A 208 3.04 10.17 10.83
C SER A 208 2.45 11.58 10.74
N ILE A 209 1.13 11.71 10.65
CA ILE A 209 0.46 13.02 10.62
C ILE A 209 0.72 13.76 11.92
N TRP A 210 0.56 13.09 13.05
CA TRP A 210 0.75 13.68 14.36
C TRP A 210 2.16 14.22 14.55
N THR A 211 3.17 13.44 14.17
CA THR A 211 4.58 13.84 14.21
C THR A 211 4.85 15.07 13.34
N GLN A 212 4.26 15.13 12.14
CA GLN A 212 4.41 16.29 11.25
C GLN A 212 3.73 17.54 11.82
N MET A 213 2.59 17.40 12.48
CA MET A 213 1.91 18.50 13.16
C MET A 213 2.79 19.08 14.29
N TYR A 214 3.47 18.21 15.04
CA TYR A 214 4.44 18.63 16.06
C TYR A 214 5.59 19.46 15.46
N PHE A 215 6.19 19.00 14.36
CA PHE A 215 7.27 19.74 13.67
C PHE A 215 6.80 21.06 13.04
N LEU A 216 5.52 21.19 12.72
CA LEU A 216 4.92 22.46 12.27
C LEU A 216 4.59 23.43 13.39
N GLY A 217 4.91 23.09 14.65
CA GLY A 217 4.74 23.98 15.82
C GLY A 217 3.34 23.95 16.44
N TYR A 218 2.51 22.95 16.11
CA TYR A 218 1.26 22.73 16.82
C TYR A 218 1.53 22.00 18.13
N ASP A 219 0.95 22.50 19.24
CA ASP A 219 1.00 21.82 20.53
C ASP A 219 0.32 20.45 20.42
N SER A 220 1.12 19.42 20.34
CA SER A 220 0.64 18.05 20.24
C SER A 220 1.22 17.21 21.37
N LEU A 221 0.41 16.27 21.87
CA LEU A 221 0.86 15.29 22.87
C LEU A 221 2.00 14.45 22.28
N TYR A 222 3.06 14.23 23.07
CA TYR A 222 4.16 13.36 22.66
C TYR A 222 3.64 11.94 22.46
N ILE A 223 3.79 11.40 21.25
CA ILE A 223 3.55 9.99 20.97
C ILE A 223 4.89 9.25 21.03
N PRO A 224 5.01 8.20 21.83
CA PRO A 224 6.27 7.44 21.96
C PRO A 224 6.70 6.79 20.62
N PHE A 225 8.01 6.73 20.38
CA PHE A 225 8.58 6.16 19.15
C PHE A 225 8.16 4.71 18.87
N TYR A 226 7.92 3.90 19.90
CA TYR A 226 7.47 2.51 19.71
C TYR A 226 6.13 2.41 18.95
N VAL A 227 5.31 3.46 18.97
CA VAL A 227 4.05 3.48 18.19
C VAL A 227 4.36 3.53 16.69
N MET A 228 5.41 4.24 16.30
CA MET A 228 5.90 4.25 14.91
C MET A 228 6.39 2.85 14.50
N ASP A 229 7.18 2.19 15.36
CA ASP A 229 7.70 0.85 15.07
C ASP A 229 6.55 -0.16 14.90
N VAL A 230 5.55 -0.11 15.79
CA VAL A 230 4.32 -0.91 15.65
C VAL A 230 3.61 -0.59 14.33
N GLY A 231 3.50 0.70 13.97
CA GLY A 231 2.91 1.12 12.70
C GLY A 231 3.63 0.55 11.49
N ILE A 232 4.97 0.56 11.48
CA ILE A 232 5.80 -0.02 10.42
C ILE A 232 5.61 -1.54 10.35
N MET A 233 5.60 -2.25 11.49
CA MET A 233 5.37 -3.69 11.51
C MET A 233 3.98 -4.07 10.99
N LEU A 234 2.95 -3.29 11.31
CA LEU A 234 1.60 -3.48 10.76
C LEU A 234 1.56 -3.21 9.25
N GLN A 235 2.29 -2.20 8.77
CA GLN A 235 2.43 -1.93 7.34
C GLN A 235 3.10 -3.11 6.60
N LEU A 236 4.18 -3.67 7.15
CA LEU A 236 4.84 -4.86 6.60
C LEU A 236 3.91 -6.08 6.62
N LEU A 237 3.13 -6.24 7.69
CA LEU A 237 2.10 -7.28 7.77
C LEU A 237 1.04 -7.12 6.68
N SER A 238 0.67 -5.89 6.31
CA SER A 238 -0.24 -5.63 5.19
C SER A 238 0.32 -6.15 3.87
N CYS A 239 1.61 -5.98 3.61
CA CYS A 239 2.28 -6.52 2.42
C CYS A 239 2.24 -8.06 2.38
N CYS A 240 2.50 -8.72 3.52
CA CYS A 240 2.43 -10.18 3.63
C CYS A 240 1.00 -10.70 3.42
N THR A 241 0.02 -10.08 4.06
CA THR A 241 -1.37 -10.53 4.04
C THR A 241 -2.03 -10.33 2.68
N ASN A 242 -1.67 -9.30 1.91
CA ASN A 242 -2.15 -9.11 0.55
C ASN A 242 -1.86 -10.34 -0.33
N THR A 243 -0.62 -10.85 -0.29
CA THR A 243 -0.22 -12.05 -1.06
C THR A 243 -0.99 -13.29 -0.58
N ALA A 244 -1.18 -13.46 0.73
CA ALA A 244 -1.95 -14.57 1.30
C ALA A 244 -3.44 -14.50 0.87
N ILE A 245 -4.04 -13.32 0.88
CA ILE A 245 -5.42 -13.11 0.43
C ILE A 245 -5.58 -13.53 -1.04
N TYR A 246 -4.65 -13.16 -1.93
CA TYR A 246 -4.68 -13.59 -3.32
C TYR A 246 -4.53 -15.11 -3.46
N ALA A 247 -3.63 -15.73 -2.70
CA ALA A 247 -3.43 -17.17 -2.72
C ALA A 247 -4.68 -17.95 -2.29
N VAL A 248 -5.44 -17.43 -1.33
CA VAL A 248 -6.67 -18.09 -0.84
C VAL A 248 -7.85 -17.84 -1.79
N THR A 249 -8.01 -16.62 -2.30
CA THR A 249 -9.23 -16.20 -2.99
C THR A 249 -9.20 -16.40 -4.50
N GLN A 250 -8.02 -16.41 -5.15
CA GLN A 250 -7.92 -16.47 -6.61
C GLN A 250 -7.42 -17.84 -7.10
N THR A 251 -8.32 -18.60 -7.76
CA THR A 251 -7.99 -19.91 -8.34
C THR A 251 -6.90 -19.85 -9.41
N LYS A 252 -6.91 -18.80 -10.26
CA LYS A 252 -5.87 -18.58 -11.28
C LYS A 252 -4.49 -18.36 -10.67
N PHE A 253 -4.41 -17.58 -9.61
CA PHE A 253 -3.16 -17.33 -8.88
C PHE A 253 -2.61 -18.61 -8.26
N ARG A 254 -3.47 -19.45 -7.64
CA ARG A 254 -3.09 -20.77 -7.12
C ARG A 254 -2.56 -21.71 -8.19
N GLN A 255 -3.17 -21.71 -9.38
CA GLN A 255 -2.70 -22.53 -10.51
C GLN A 255 -1.32 -22.08 -10.98
N GLN A 256 -1.07 -20.77 -11.08
CA GLN A 256 0.24 -20.23 -11.45
C GLN A 256 1.31 -20.58 -10.41
N LEU A 257 1.02 -20.41 -9.11
CA LEU A 257 1.93 -20.81 -8.03
C LEU A 257 2.27 -22.31 -8.08
N LYS A 258 1.28 -23.18 -8.33
CA LYS A 258 1.52 -24.62 -8.50
C LYS A 258 2.37 -24.94 -9.72
N ASN A 259 2.24 -24.16 -10.78
CA ASN A 259 3.06 -24.35 -11.99
C ASN A 259 4.51 -23.91 -11.76
N VAL A 260 4.74 -22.79 -11.06
CA VAL A 260 6.10 -22.34 -10.70
C VAL A 260 6.79 -23.36 -9.78
N GLY A 261 6.08 -23.94 -8.82
CA GLY A 261 6.65 -24.98 -7.94
C GLY A 261 6.87 -26.35 -8.59
N LYS A 262 6.50 -26.54 -9.86
CA LYS A 262 6.75 -27.78 -10.61
C LYS A 262 8.00 -27.71 -11.51
N TYR A 263 8.60 -26.54 -11.66
CA TYR A 263 9.88 -26.38 -12.33
C TYR A 263 10.98 -26.32 -11.25
N PRO A 264 11.87 -27.34 -11.18
CA PRO A 264 13.00 -27.36 -10.26
C PRO A 264 14.05 -26.29 -10.62
#